data_679ed9f25034ca1bfe2a31ea83d5ba48
#
_entry.id   679ed9f25034ca1bfe2a31ea83d5ba48
#
_cell.length_a   1.000
_cell.length_b   1.000
_cell.length_c   1.000
_cell.angle_alpha   90.00
_cell.angle_beta   90.00
_cell.angle_gamma   90.00
#
_symmetry.space_group_name_H-M   'P 1'
#
loop_
_entity.id
_entity.type
_entity.pdbx_description
1 polymer ?
#
loop_
_entity_poly.entity_id
_entity_poly.type
_entity_poly.pdbx_seq_one_letter_code
_entity_poly.pdbx_strand_id
1 'polypeptide(L)'
;MVYKSAQSDVSRLEALFGAIDFNVAKILDKALSEEDISANEGAILLETTGQEYTATCAAADWLRVKTNGSLVTYVVNRNINFTNVCIKRCGFCAFSRDFRQEEGYFLPVTEIIRRSREAIEYGATEVCIQAGLPPQMEGDLYIKLCEALKDEFPGLHIHGFSPEEVLYGSIRSKCSIKSYLEELKKAGVGSLPGTSAEILDQKLRDKISPGRITVDQWVEVVTNAHKLGIPTTSTVMFGHVESSLHVTNHIDLIRSIQQDTGGFTEFVPLSIVHAEAPMFLANAGENIKQGPSAMDVMKVHAVSRLMLNNWIPNIQASWVKEGTKMCQMLLNAGVNDLGGTLINESISTSAGASYGQLMRPGEFKNMIKDAGRIPAERFTNYKIKSVDLGTGLSTTRLDEVGENVEEVFGSYNKLVKDQHFSFTHPRQRPTSVE
;
A
#
# COMPACT_ATOMS: atom_id res chain seq x y z
N MET A 1 -12.84 -29.35 -17.40
CA MET A 1 -13.86 -28.47 -16.82
C MET A 1 -13.62 -26.97 -17.03
N VAL A 2 -12.41 -26.52 -17.30
CA VAL A 2 -12.06 -25.08 -17.46
C VAL A 2 -12.68 -24.44 -18.72
N TYR A 3 -12.83 -25.15 -19.81
CA TYR A 3 -13.37 -24.61 -21.08
C TYR A 3 -14.90 -24.34 -21.08
N LYS A 4 -15.68 -25.03 -20.23
CA LYS A 4 -17.13 -24.77 -20.13
C LYS A 4 -17.46 -23.55 -19.27
N SER A 5 -16.56 -23.11 -18.37
CA SER A 5 -16.76 -21.93 -17.55
C SER A 5 -16.57 -20.62 -18.32
N ALA A 6 -15.54 -20.54 -19.17
CA ALA A 6 -15.25 -19.31 -19.94
C ALA A 6 -16.40 -18.91 -20.89
N GLN A 7 -17.03 -19.85 -21.55
CA GLN A 7 -18.13 -19.59 -22.49
C GLN A 7 -19.43 -19.17 -21.76
N SER A 8 -19.64 -19.70 -20.54
CA SER A 8 -20.77 -19.28 -19.69
C SER A 8 -20.55 -17.89 -19.09
N ASP A 9 -19.32 -17.51 -18.82
CA ASP A 9 -18.98 -16.21 -18.22
C ASP A 9 -19.07 -15.09 -19.27
N VAL A 10 -18.67 -15.34 -20.53
CA VAL A 10 -18.87 -14.41 -21.65
C VAL A 10 -20.35 -14.14 -21.89
N SER A 11 -21.18 -15.19 -21.96
CA SER A 11 -22.63 -15.01 -22.16
C SER A 11 -23.33 -14.27 -21.02
N ARG A 12 -22.83 -14.38 -19.78
CA ARG A 12 -23.33 -13.60 -18.64
C ARG A 12 -22.95 -12.12 -18.74
N LEU A 13 -21.72 -11.82 -19.14
CA LEU A 13 -21.29 -10.44 -19.38
C LEU A 13 -22.07 -9.79 -20.50
N GLU A 14 -22.29 -10.48 -21.64
CA GLU A 14 -23.11 -10.00 -22.74
C GLU A 14 -24.54 -9.69 -22.30
N ALA A 15 -25.14 -10.54 -21.47
CA ALA A 15 -26.48 -10.30 -20.92
C ALA A 15 -26.52 -9.09 -19.98
N LEU A 16 -25.48 -8.88 -19.15
CA LEU A 16 -25.35 -7.71 -18.30
C LEU A 16 -25.20 -6.44 -19.12
N PHE A 17 -24.36 -6.45 -20.16
CA PHE A 17 -24.13 -5.27 -21.02
C PHE A 17 -25.37 -4.89 -21.83
N GLY A 18 -26.20 -5.85 -22.19
CA GLY A 18 -27.50 -5.59 -22.84
C GLY A 18 -28.55 -4.94 -21.92
N ALA A 19 -28.33 -4.92 -20.63
CA ALA A 19 -29.28 -4.42 -19.61
C ALA A 19 -28.88 -3.08 -18.96
N ILE A 20 -27.77 -2.46 -19.39
CA ILE A 20 -27.22 -1.22 -18.82
C ILE A 20 -27.18 -0.09 -19.87
N ASP A 21 -26.83 1.12 -19.43
CA ASP A 21 -26.64 2.26 -20.35
C ASP A 21 -25.61 1.94 -21.44
N PHE A 22 -25.94 2.31 -22.68
CA PHE A 22 -25.10 2.01 -23.85
C PHE A 22 -23.69 2.59 -23.75
N ASN A 23 -23.53 3.79 -23.18
CA ASN A 23 -22.23 4.42 -23.03
C ASN A 23 -21.35 3.65 -22.02
N VAL A 24 -21.95 3.23 -20.89
CA VAL A 24 -21.27 2.38 -19.89
C VAL A 24 -20.87 1.04 -20.51
N ALA A 25 -21.79 0.37 -21.23
CA ALA A 25 -21.50 -0.88 -21.91
C ALA A 25 -20.33 -0.75 -22.90
N LYS A 26 -20.30 0.33 -23.68
CA LYS A 26 -19.22 0.61 -24.64
C LYS A 26 -17.87 0.84 -23.93
N ILE A 27 -17.84 1.52 -22.79
CA ILE A 27 -16.60 1.70 -22.01
C ILE A 27 -16.08 0.35 -21.49
N LEU A 28 -16.98 -0.49 -20.98
CA LEU A 28 -16.61 -1.81 -20.49
C LEU A 28 -16.11 -2.73 -21.62
N ASP A 29 -16.78 -2.72 -22.77
CA ASP A 29 -16.38 -3.48 -23.95
C ASP A 29 -14.99 -3.08 -24.46
N LYS A 30 -14.71 -1.77 -24.49
CA LYS A 30 -13.39 -1.22 -24.80
C LYS A 30 -12.31 -1.78 -23.85
N ALA A 31 -12.55 -1.78 -22.53
CA ALA A 31 -11.62 -2.31 -21.55
C ALA A 31 -11.42 -3.83 -21.71
N LEU A 32 -12.49 -4.60 -21.98
CA LEU A 32 -12.41 -6.04 -22.22
C LEU A 32 -11.68 -6.41 -23.53
N SER A 33 -11.68 -5.48 -24.49
CA SER A 33 -10.90 -5.58 -25.74
C SER A 33 -9.43 -5.19 -25.56
N GLU A 34 -8.98 -4.97 -24.30
CA GLU A 34 -7.60 -4.57 -23.97
C GLU A 34 -7.22 -3.17 -24.50
N GLU A 35 -8.21 -2.33 -24.76
CA GLU A 35 -8.01 -0.92 -25.08
C GLU A 35 -8.00 -0.09 -23.79
N ASP A 36 -7.07 0.87 -23.72
CA ASP A 36 -6.98 1.74 -22.55
C ASP A 36 -8.18 2.69 -22.48
N ILE A 37 -8.92 2.63 -21.37
CA ILE A 37 -9.98 3.61 -21.08
C ILE A 37 -9.37 4.91 -20.53
N SER A 38 -9.94 6.05 -20.90
CA SER A 38 -9.49 7.37 -20.45
C SER A 38 -9.89 7.66 -19.00
N ALA A 39 -9.29 8.69 -18.40
CA ALA A 39 -9.68 9.16 -17.06
C ALA A 39 -11.17 9.56 -16.99
N ASN A 40 -11.72 10.20 -18.04
CA ASN A 40 -13.14 10.56 -18.10
C ASN A 40 -14.03 9.31 -18.16
N GLU A 41 -13.69 8.30 -18.97
CA GLU A 41 -14.40 7.03 -19.02
C GLU A 41 -14.35 6.30 -17.67
N GLY A 42 -13.21 6.28 -17.02
CA GLY A 42 -13.05 5.74 -15.67
C GLY A 42 -13.91 6.48 -14.64
N ALA A 43 -13.99 7.81 -14.72
CA ALA A 43 -14.84 8.62 -13.82
C ALA A 43 -16.33 8.29 -14.00
N ILE A 44 -16.79 8.06 -15.23
CA ILE A 44 -18.16 7.57 -15.50
C ILE A 44 -18.41 6.24 -14.78
N LEU A 45 -17.45 5.29 -14.87
CA LEU A 45 -17.58 4.00 -14.20
C LEU A 45 -17.60 4.13 -12.67
N LEU A 46 -16.89 5.09 -12.07
CA LEU A 46 -16.93 5.36 -10.63
C LEU A 46 -18.29 5.89 -10.15
N GLU A 47 -19.08 6.53 -11.02
CA GLU A 47 -20.41 7.05 -10.70
C GLU A 47 -21.54 6.04 -10.94
N THR A 48 -21.23 4.84 -11.47
CA THR A 48 -22.24 3.82 -11.76
C THR A 48 -22.94 3.30 -10.50
N THR A 49 -24.21 2.90 -10.67
CA THR A 49 -25.07 2.32 -9.62
C THR A 49 -25.83 1.09 -10.16
N GLY A 50 -26.48 0.35 -9.29
CA GLY A 50 -27.37 -0.75 -9.69
C GLY A 50 -26.70 -1.79 -10.59
N GLN A 51 -27.29 -2.03 -11.75
CA GLN A 51 -26.79 -3.05 -12.71
C GLN A 51 -25.48 -2.63 -13.37
N GLU A 52 -25.26 -1.35 -13.61
CA GLU A 52 -24.02 -0.83 -14.17
C GLU A 52 -22.83 -1.04 -13.23
N TYR A 53 -23.03 -0.82 -11.92
CA TYR A 53 -22.06 -1.16 -10.90
C TYR A 53 -21.70 -2.66 -10.93
N THR A 54 -22.74 -3.52 -11.02
CA THR A 54 -22.53 -4.98 -11.08
C THR A 54 -21.74 -5.37 -12.33
N ALA A 55 -22.06 -4.79 -13.48
CA ALA A 55 -21.36 -4.99 -14.74
C ALA A 55 -19.90 -4.53 -14.67
N THR A 56 -19.63 -3.37 -14.04
CA THR A 56 -18.28 -2.85 -13.83
C THR A 56 -17.41 -3.80 -12.99
N CYS A 57 -17.94 -4.30 -11.87
CA CYS A 57 -17.23 -5.29 -11.05
C CYS A 57 -17.00 -6.62 -11.78
N ALA A 58 -18.01 -7.11 -12.50
CA ALA A 58 -17.90 -8.36 -13.25
C ALA A 58 -16.88 -8.27 -14.40
N ALA A 59 -16.85 -7.16 -15.13
CA ALA A 59 -15.85 -6.89 -16.17
C ALA A 59 -14.42 -6.85 -15.59
N ALA A 60 -14.23 -6.20 -14.44
CA ALA A 60 -12.95 -6.15 -13.74
C ALA A 60 -12.48 -7.54 -13.29
N ASP A 61 -13.38 -8.37 -12.73
CA ASP A 61 -13.03 -9.74 -12.34
C ASP A 61 -12.71 -10.62 -13.54
N TRP A 62 -13.42 -10.44 -14.63
CA TRP A 62 -13.11 -11.16 -15.87
C TRP A 62 -11.70 -10.84 -16.39
N LEU A 63 -11.31 -9.55 -16.43
CA LEU A 63 -9.94 -9.16 -16.80
C LEU A 63 -8.91 -9.74 -15.84
N ARG A 64 -9.18 -9.71 -14.53
CA ARG A 64 -8.31 -10.35 -13.55
C ARG A 64 -8.12 -11.84 -13.83
N VAL A 65 -9.21 -12.57 -14.12
CA VAL A 65 -9.12 -14.00 -14.46
C VAL A 65 -8.26 -14.21 -15.69
N LYS A 66 -8.45 -13.38 -16.72
CA LYS A 66 -7.68 -13.43 -17.96
C LYS A 66 -6.17 -13.19 -17.73
N THR A 67 -5.83 -12.25 -16.85
CA THR A 67 -4.45 -11.81 -16.60
C THR A 67 -3.73 -12.64 -15.53
N ASN A 68 -4.39 -12.94 -14.42
CA ASN A 68 -3.78 -13.56 -13.23
C ASN A 68 -4.31 -14.99 -12.96
N GLY A 69 -5.29 -15.47 -13.73
CA GLY A 69 -5.93 -16.77 -13.49
C GLY A 69 -6.67 -16.82 -12.17
N SER A 70 -6.61 -17.95 -11.49
CA SER A 70 -7.27 -18.17 -10.20
C SER A 70 -6.37 -17.87 -8.99
N LEU A 71 -5.12 -17.48 -9.20
CA LEU A 71 -4.18 -17.19 -8.12
C LEU A 71 -4.53 -15.87 -7.44
N VAL A 72 -4.49 -15.89 -6.12
CA VAL A 72 -4.51 -14.69 -5.27
C VAL A 72 -3.28 -14.75 -4.36
N THR A 73 -2.51 -13.67 -4.38
CA THR A 73 -1.21 -13.63 -3.74
C THR A 73 -1.22 -12.88 -2.40
N TYR A 74 -0.27 -13.24 -1.54
CA TYR A 74 0.07 -12.52 -0.31
C TYR A 74 1.57 -12.68 -0.02
N VAL A 75 2.16 -11.81 0.79
CA VAL A 75 3.56 -11.89 1.22
C VAL A 75 3.66 -11.98 2.74
N VAL A 76 4.62 -12.76 3.25
CA VAL A 76 4.94 -12.76 4.69
C VAL A 76 5.97 -11.66 4.94
N ASN A 77 5.54 -10.61 5.66
CA ASN A 77 6.36 -9.42 5.92
C ASN A 77 6.08 -8.80 7.28
N ARG A 78 6.96 -7.88 7.67
CA ARG A 78 6.82 -7.07 8.88
C ARG A 78 6.90 -5.58 8.56
N ASN A 79 6.00 -4.79 9.15
CA ASN A 79 6.13 -3.34 9.18
C ASN A 79 7.07 -2.90 10.31
N ILE A 80 8.02 -2.02 9.99
CA ILE A 80 8.91 -1.39 10.95
C ILE A 80 8.82 0.13 10.78
N ASN A 81 7.97 0.75 11.59
CA ASN A 81 7.83 2.18 11.65
C ASN A 81 8.78 2.68 12.77
N PHE A 82 10.03 2.99 12.42
CA PHE A 82 11.06 3.24 13.42
C PHE A 82 10.93 4.58 14.16
N THR A 83 10.09 5.51 13.67
CA THR A 83 9.70 6.73 14.38
C THR A 83 8.34 7.22 13.94
N ASN A 84 7.55 7.75 14.87
CA ASN A 84 6.31 8.49 14.59
C ASN A 84 6.53 10.01 14.61
N VAL A 85 7.73 10.48 14.97
CA VAL A 85 8.04 11.91 14.99
C VAL A 85 8.17 12.42 13.55
N CYS A 86 7.38 13.45 13.22
CA CYS A 86 7.32 13.98 11.86
C CYS A 86 7.22 15.51 11.85
N ILE A 87 8.03 16.15 11.00
CA ILE A 87 7.96 17.61 10.77
C ILE A 87 6.79 18.02 9.89
N LYS A 88 6.14 17.06 9.22
CA LYS A 88 4.99 17.30 8.35
C LYS A 88 3.68 17.25 9.16
N ARG A 89 2.70 18.03 8.73
CA ARG A 89 1.40 18.16 9.39
C ARG A 89 0.28 17.75 8.44
N CYS A 90 0.29 16.48 8.03
CA CYS A 90 -0.73 15.95 7.14
C CYS A 90 -2.06 15.83 7.88
N GLY A 91 -3.12 16.42 7.32
CA GLY A 91 -4.45 16.40 7.92
C GLY A 91 -5.05 14.99 8.09
N PHE A 92 -4.63 14.05 7.27
CA PHE A 92 -5.10 12.66 7.29
C PHE A 92 -4.25 11.72 8.19
N CYS A 93 -3.07 12.17 8.69
CA CYS A 93 -2.12 11.28 9.36
C CYS A 93 -2.29 11.32 10.88
N ALA A 94 -2.91 10.28 11.43
CA ALA A 94 -3.03 10.10 12.88
C ALA A 94 -1.79 9.45 13.54
N PHE A 95 -0.87 8.93 12.75
CA PHE A 95 0.36 8.30 13.25
C PHE A 95 1.41 9.33 13.69
N SER A 96 1.49 10.48 13.01
CA SER A 96 2.54 11.47 13.24
C SER A 96 2.41 12.15 14.61
N ARG A 97 3.56 12.38 15.25
CA ARG A 97 3.68 13.15 16.48
C ARG A 97 4.64 14.33 16.26
N ASP A 98 4.33 15.49 16.84
CA ASP A 98 5.30 16.58 16.95
C ASP A 98 6.43 16.14 17.90
N PHE A 99 7.64 16.60 17.63
CA PHE A 99 8.83 16.24 18.43
C PHE A 99 8.79 16.68 19.90
N ARG A 100 7.75 17.43 20.31
CA ARG A 100 7.50 17.87 21.70
C ARG A 100 6.47 17.00 22.41
N GLN A 101 5.81 16.08 21.70
CA GLN A 101 4.82 15.19 22.29
C GLN A 101 5.52 14.02 22.98
N GLU A 102 5.08 13.68 24.19
CA GLU A 102 5.63 12.56 24.96
C GLU A 102 5.52 11.20 24.27
N GLU A 103 4.54 11.04 23.39
CA GLU A 103 4.32 9.83 22.60
C GLU A 103 5.30 9.68 21.42
N GLY A 104 6.20 10.65 21.20
CA GLY A 104 7.21 10.59 20.15
C GLY A 104 8.27 9.53 20.48
N TYR A 105 8.52 8.60 19.55
CA TYR A 105 9.56 7.58 19.73
C TYR A 105 10.53 7.53 18.54
N PHE A 106 11.70 6.92 18.79
CA PHE A 106 12.70 6.62 17.76
C PHE A 106 13.41 5.31 18.10
N LEU A 107 13.26 4.29 17.25
CA LEU A 107 13.90 3.01 17.43
C LEU A 107 15.37 3.06 16.96
N PRO A 108 16.33 2.64 17.77
CA PRO A 108 17.71 2.50 17.34
C PRO A 108 17.87 1.37 16.33
N VAL A 109 18.94 1.41 15.53
CA VAL A 109 19.25 0.39 14.51
C VAL A 109 19.27 -1.02 15.09
N THR A 110 19.80 -1.18 16.31
CA THR A 110 19.82 -2.48 17.03
C THR A 110 18.42 -3.08 17.24
N GLU A 111 17.44 -2.23 17.56
CA GLU A 111 16.05 -2.69 17.72
C GLU A 111 15.40 -3.00 16.37
N ILE A 112 15.74 -2.27 15.30
CA ILE A 112 15.26 -2.56 13.95
C ILE A 112 15.83 -3.91 13.48
N ILE A 113 17.11 -4.20 13.73
CA ILE A 113 17.75 -5.49 13.45
C ILE A 113 17.06 -6.61 14.25
N ARG A 114 16.81 -6.41 15.56
CA ARG A 114 16.11 -7.39 16.40
C ARG A 114 14.72 -7.73 15.83
N ARG A 115 13.95 -6.71 15.45
CA ARG A 115 12.61 -6.91 14.84
C ARG A 115 12.69 -7.61 13.49
N SER A 116 13.70 -7.32 12.70
CA SER A 116 13.90 -7.98 11.41
C SER A 116 14.27 -9.45 11.56
N ARG A 117 15.14 -9.77 12.55
CA ARG A 117 15.47 -11.17 12.90
C ARG A 117 14.24 -11.93 13.34
N GLU A 118 13.46 -11.37 14.25
CA GLU A 118 12.18 -11.93 14.69
C GLU A 118 11.23 -12.19 13.50
N ALA A 119 11.10 -11.24 12.58
CA ALA A 119 10.26 -11.44 11.39
C ALA A 119 10.73 -12.61 10.52
N ILE A 120 12.05 -12.73 10.28
CA ILE A 120 12.65 -13.85 9.53
C ILE A 120 12.37 -15.19 10.22
N GLU A 121 12.46 -15.26 11.54
CA GLU A 121 12.17 -16.46 12.32
C GLU A 121 10.71 -16.93 12.15
N TYR A 122 9.79 -15.98 11.87
CA TYR A 122 8.39 -16.23 11.56
C TYR A 122 8.10 -16.37 10.06
N GLY A 123 9.14 -16.44 9.23
CA GLY A 123 9.04 -16.74 7.80
C GLY A 123 8.94 -15.54 6.88
N ALA A 124 9.14 -14.31 7.40
CA ALA A 124 9.13 -13.11 6.58
C ALA A 124 10.28 -13.10 5.57
N THR A 125 9.97 -12.71 4.35
CA THR A 125 10.94 -12.51 3.26
C THR A 125 11.24 -11.04 3.03
N GLU A 126 10.45 -10.16 3.67
CA GLU A 126 10.47 -8.71 3.49
C GLU A 126 10.28 -8.00 4.84
N VAL A 127 10.95 -6.86 4.99
CA VAL A 127 10.57 -5.82 5.95
C VAL A 127 10.14 -4.58 5.20
N CYS A 128 8.98 -4.01 5.58
CA CYS A 128 8.49 -2.74 5.07
C CYS A 128 8.89 -1.64 6.06
N ILE A 129 9.76 -0.72 5.63
CA ILE A 129 10.30 0.34 6.49
C ILE A 129 9.78 1.69 6.01
N GLN A 130 8.94 2.31 6.81
CA GLN A 130 8.38 3.64 6.61
C GLN A 130 8.25 4.34 7.96
N ALA A 131 8.55 5.64 8.01
CA ALA A 131 8.54 6.37 9.28
C ALA A 131 8.13 7.83 9.12
N GLY A 132 7.96 8.51 10.25
CA GLY A 132 7.90 9.96 10.27
C GLY A 132 9.23 10.58 9.84
N LEU A 133 9.23 11.89 9.58
CA LEU A 133 10.42 12.67 9.22
C LEU A 133 10.87 13.45 10.43
N PRO A 134 11.81 12.93 11.25
CA PRO A 134 12.22 13.60 12.47
C PRO A 134 13.07 14.84 12.16
N PRO A 135 12.96 15.90 12.97
CA PRO A 135 13.76 17.11 12.76
C PRO A 135 15.26 16.80 12.92
N GLN A 136 16.08 17.43 12.09
CA GLN A 136 17.54 17.30 12.12
C GLN A 136 18.06 15.85 11.95
N MET A 137 17.30 14.99 11.25
CA MET A 137 17.76 13.66 10.88
C MET A 137 19.10 13.74 10.13
N GLU A 138 19.99 12.78 10.41
CA GLU A 138 21.20 12.59 9.60
C GLU A 138 20.81 12.18 8.18
N GLY A 139 21.44 12.79 7.16
CA GLY A 139 21.04 12.57 5.78
C GLY A 139 21.22 11.13 5.31
N ASP A 140 22.23 10.44 5.83
CA ASP A 140 22.59 9.07 5.51
C ASP A 140 21.89 7.99 6.36
N LEU A 141 20.94 8.38 7.23
CA LEU A 141 20.27 7.44 8.13
C LEU A 141 19.66 6.24 7.39
N TYR A 142 18.94 6.49 6.30
CA TYR A 142 18.29 5.42 5.55
C TYR A 142 19.31 4.49 4.86
N ILE A 143 20.45 5.04 4.41
CA ILE A 143 21.54 4.30 3.81
C ILE A 143 22.19 3.37 4.85
N LYS A 144 22.59 3.93 6.01
CA LYS A 144 23.16 3.18 7.13
C LYS A 144 22.23 2.07 7.64
N LEU A 145 20.92 2.35 7.63
CA LEU A 145 19.91 1.35 8.02
C LEU A 145 19.86 0.19 7.03
N CYS A 146 19.89 0.46 5.73
CA CYS A 146 19.94 -0.58 4.71
C CYS A 146 21.24 -1.41 4.83
N GLU A 147 22.40 -0.76 4.96
CA GLU A 147 23.70 -1.42 5.14
C GLU A 147 23.67 -2.36 6.34
N ALA A 148 23.26 -1.87 7.52
CA ALA A 148 23.19 -2.67 8.73
C ALA A 148 22.25 -3.89 8.61
N LEU A 149 21.12 -3.74 7.92
CA LEU A 149 20.19 -4.84 7.67
C LEU A 149 20.77 -5.84 6.66
N LYS A 150 21.48 -5.39 5.65
CA LYS A 150 22.08 -6.26 4.64
C LYS A 150 23.32 -6.99 5.14
N ASP A 151 24.10 -6.38 6.02
CA ASP A 151 25.22 -7.02 6.69
C ASP A 151 24.76 -8.20 7.54
N GLU A 152 23.65 -8.05 8.26
CA GLU A 152 23.09 -9.10 9.13
C GLU A 152 22.22 -10.11 8.35
N PHE A 153 21.43 -9.64 7.37
CA PHE A 153 20.45 -10.44 6.62
C PHE A 153 20.56 -10.21 5.10
N PRO A 154 21.58 -10.72 4.42
CA PRO A 154 21.80 -10.46 2.99
C PRO A 154 20.60 -10.83 2.10
N GLY A 155 19.84 -11.87 2.48
CA GLY A 155 18.68 -12.37 1.73
C GLY A 155 17.37 -11.62 1.98
N LEU A 156 17.29 -10.75 3.01
CA LEU A 156 16.07 -10.05 3.36
C LEU A 156 15.77 -8.95 2.35
N HIS A 157 14.53 -8.89 1.84
CA HIS A 157 14.11 -7.77 1.00
C HIS A 157 13.75 -6.56 1.86
N ILE A 158 14.36 -5.41 1.55
CA ILE A 158 14.05 -4.13 2.18
C ILE A 158 13.10 -3.36 1.25
N HIS A 159 11.83 -3.28 1.63
CA HIS A 159 10.82 -2.44 1.01
C HIS A 159 10.74 -1.11 1.77
N GLY A 160 11.49 -0.13 1.35
CA GLY A 160 11.65 1.18 2.02
C GLY A 160 12.37 2.12 1.05
N PHE A 161 12.18 3.31 1.11
CA PHE A 161 11.43 4.27 1.87
C PHE A 161 10.43 4.98 0.95
N SER A 162 9.44 5.69 1.49
CA SER A 162 8.50 6.45 0.64
C SER A 162 9.20 7.54 -0.18
N PRO A 163 8.63 8.02 -1.29
CA PRO A 163 9.19 9.15 -2.05
C PRO A 163 9.42 10.41 -1.21
N GLU A 164 8.59 10.68 -0.21
CA GLU A 164 8.80 11.78 0.74
C GLU A 164 10.06 11.57 1.60
N GLU A 165 10.30 10.33 2.07
CA GLU A 165 11.49 9.99 2.85
C GLU A 165 12.75 10.08 2.00
N VAL A 166 12.71 9.61 0.74
CA VAL A 166 13.82 9.74 -0.22
C VAL A 166 14.13 11.21 -0.49
N LEU A 167 13.12 12.04 -0.75
CA LEU A 167 13.29 13.49 -0.92
C LEU A 167 13.89 14.11 0.34
N TYR A 168 13.39 13.76 1.52
CA TYR A 168 13.91 14.28 2.78
C TYR A 168 15.37 13.88 3.00
N GLY A 169 15.72 12.62 2.77
CA GLY A 169 17.09 12.11 2.85
C GLY A 169 18.03 12.84 1.90
N SER A 170 17.64 13.05 0.65
CA SER A 170 18.45 13.77 -0.34
C SER A 170 18.71 15.24 0.05
N ILE A 171 17.67 15.94 0.55
CA ILE A 171 17.81 17.31 1.08
C ILE A 171 18.75 17.34 2.28
N ARG A 172 18.62 16.40 3.20
CA ARG A 172 19.47 16.31 4.39
C ARG A 172 20.93 15.97 4.06
N SER A 173 21.15 15.14 3.04
CA SER A 173 22.47 14.79 2.49
C SER A 173 23.04 15.84 1.55
N LYS A 174 22.26 16.88 1.21
CA LYS A 174 22.66 17.94 0.24
C LYS A 174 23.07 17.37 -1.11
N CYS A 175 22.38 16.35 -1.60
CA CYS A 175 22.62 15.73 -2.90
C CYS A 175 21.33 15.68 -3.74
N SER A 176 21.45 15.31 -5.01
CA SER A 176 20.28 15.11 -5.86
C SER A 176 19.49 13.87 -5.48
N ILE A 177 18.20 13.83 -5.80
CA ILE A 177 17.35 12.64 -5.64
C ILE A 177 18.00 11.42 -6.30
N LYS A 178 18.49 11.57 -7.52
CA LYS A 178 19.15 10.48 -8.26
C LYS A 178 20.37 9.94 -7.49
N SER A 179 21.28 10.81 -7.05
CA SER A 179 22.47 10.39 -6.30
C SER A 179 22.10 9.70 -4.98
N TYR A 180 21.05 10.18 -4.30
CA TYR A 180 20.59 9.55 -3.08
C TYR A 180 20.01 8.14 -3.33
N LEU A 181 19.24 7.97 -4.40
CA LEU A 181 18.74 6.66 -4.81
C LEU A 181 19.86 5.70 -5.24
N GLU A 182 20.92 6.20 -5.88
CA GLU A 182 22.10 5.39 -6.21
C GLU A 182 22.78 4.84 -4.95
N GLU A 183 22.93 5.66 -3.91
CA GLU A 183 23.48 5.20 -2.62
C GLU A 183 22.53 4.24 -1.90
N LEU A 184 21.22 4.49 -1.87
CA LEU A 184 20.23 3.56 -1.32
C LEU A 184 20.27 2.21 -2.04
N LYS A 185 20.42 2.19 -3.36
CA LYS A 185 20.55 0.96 -4.14
C LYS A 185 21.82 0.18 -3.76
N LYS A 186 22.96 0.86 -3.64
CA LYS A 186 24.22 0.26 -3.19
C LYS A 186 24.09 -0.32 -1.78
N ALA A 187 23.42 0.39 -0.89
CA ALA A 187 23.15 -0.05 0.48
C ALA A 187 22.17 -1.23 0.55
N GLY A 188 21.52 -1.59 -0.57
CA GLY A 188 20.70 -2.79 -0.68
C GLY A 188 19.21 -2.60 -0.52
N VAL A 189 18.68 -1.38 -0.71
CA VAL A 189 17.21 -1.20 -0.83
C VAL A 189 16.71 -2.03 -2.00
N GLY A 190 15.64 -2.80 -1.77
CA GLY A 190 15.08 -3.72 -2.77
C GLY A 190 13.97 -3.11 -3.61
N SER A 191 13.12 -2.28 -3.00
CA SER A 191 12.01 -1.59 -3.64
C SER A 191 11.54 -0.41 -2.79
N LEU A 192 10.79 0.53 -3.38
CA LEU A 192 10.19 1.64 -2.64
C LEU A 192 8.66 1.49 -2.55
N PRO A 193 8.05 1.74 -1.38
CA PRO A 193 6.61 1.88 -1.28
C PRO A 193 6.15 3.15 -1.99
N GLY A 194 5.13 3.04 -2.83
CA GLY A 194 4.53 4.14 -3.58
C GLY A 194 3.62 5.06 -2.76
N THR A 195 3.80 5.05 -1.44
CA THR A 195 3.11 5.94 -0.51
C THR A 195 3.53 7.39 -0.71
N SER A 196 2.99 8.30 0.06
CA SER A 196 3.14 9.76 -0.17
C SER A 196 2.55 10.27 -1.48
N ALA A 197 1.93 9.41 -2.27
CA ALA A 197 1.12 9.78 -3.43
C ALA A 197 -0.20 10.41 -3.00
N GLU A 198 -0.86 9.82 -2.01
CA GLU A 198 -2.25 10.08 -1.60
C GLU A 198 -3.16 10.26 -2.82
N ILE A 199 -3.25 11.49 -3.31
CA ILE A 199 -3.85 11.86 -4.60
C ILE A 199 -2.86 12.78 -5.34
N LEU A 200 -2.52 12.47 -6.58
CA LEU A 200 -1.54 13.23 -7.38
C LEU A 200 -2.22 14.38 -8.12
N ASP A 201 -2.92 15.21 -7.36
CA ASP A 201 -3.42 16.53 -7.74
C ASP A 201 -2.87 17.58 -6.78
N GLN A 202 -2.12 18.56 -7.28
CA GLN A 202 -1.39 19.49 -6.43
C GLN A 202 -2.33 20.33 -5.55
N LYS A 203 -3.48 20.76 -6.07
CA LYS A 203 -4.45 21.58 -5.31
C LYS A 203 -5.06 20.80 -4.15
N LEU A 204 -5.38 19.52 -4.36
CA LEU A 204 -5.86 18.67 -3.29
C LEU A 204 -4.77 18.36 -2.28
N ARG A 205 -3.53 18.12 -2.73
CA ARG A 205 -2.38 17.90 -1.84
C ARG A 205 -2.14 19.09 -0.93
N ASP A 206 -2.15 20.30 -1.47
CA ASP A 206 -1.97 21.53 -0.69
C ASP A 206 -3.05 21.69 0.39
N LYS A 207 -4.25 21.16 0.16
CA LYS A 207 -5.35 21.16 1.14
C LYS A 207 -5.18 20.10 2.22
N ILE A 208 -4.86 18.85 1.86
CA ILE A 208 -4.84 17.73 2.81
C ILE A 208 -3.47 17.51 3.48
N SER A 209 -2.40 17.98 2.88
CA SER A 209 -1.02 17.77 3.34
C SER A 209 -0.08 18.93 2.92
N PRO A 210 -0.32 20.15 3.42
CA PRO A 210 0.46 21.31 3.04
C PRO A 210 1.95 21.12 3.37
N GLY A 211 2.81 21.52 2.42
CA GLY A 211 4.27 21.44 2.57
C GLY A 211 4.87 20.03 2.47
N ARG A 212 4.10 19.05 1.99
CA ARG A 212 4.64 17.73 1.59
C ARG A 212 5.23 17.77 0.18
N ILE A 213 5.86 16.66 -0.19
CA ILE A 213 6.36 16.41 -1.55
C ILE A 213 5.32 16.82 -2.61
N THR A 214 5.73 17.60 -3.61
CA THR A 214 4.84 17.98 -4.72
C THR A 214 4.61 16.81 -5.67
N VAL A 215 3.63 16.94 -6.56
CA VAL A 215 3.39 15.93 -7.62
C VAL A 215 4.64 15.74 -8.46
N ASP A 216 5.27 16.82 -8.94
CA ASP A 216 6.46 16.76 -9.77
C ASP A 216 7.64 16.08 -9.05
N GLN A 217 7.85 16.41 -7.77
CA GLN A 217 8.90 15.76 -6.96
C GLN A 217 8.62 14.27 -6.73
N TRP A 218 7.35 13.90 -6.51
CA TRP A 218 6.97 12.50 -6.38
C TRP A 218 7.27 11.72 -7.67
N VAL A 219 6.87 12.27 -8.80
CA VAL A 219 7.16 11.72 -10.14
C VAL A 219 8.67 11.62 -10.36
N GLU A 220 9.44 12.66 -9.99
CA GLU A 220 10.90 12.65 -10.11
C GLU A 220 11.54 11.52 -9.30
N VAL A 221 11.14 11.33 -8.04
CA VAL A 221 11.67 10.22 -7.20
C VAL A 221 11.36 8.88 -7.84
N VAL A 222 10.11 8.62 -8.19
CA VAL A 222 9.66 7.33 -8.71
C VAL A 222 10.33 7.02 -10.06
N THR A 223 10.35 7.97 -10.98
CA THR A 223 10.95 7.75 -12.31
C THR A 223 12.48 7.56 -12.24
N ASN A 224 13.17 8.25 -11.32
CA ASN A 224 14.60 8.00 -11.08
C ASN A 224 14.83 6.62 -10.44
N ALA A 225 13.98 6.19 -9.49
CA ALA A 225 14.06 4.85 -8.92
C ALA A 225 13.93 3.78 -10.01
N HIS A 226 12.91 3.89 -10.86
CA HIS A 226 12.69 2.97 -11.98
C HIS A 226 13.88 2.93 -12.95
N LYS A 227 14.41 4.09 -13.35
CA LYS A 227 15.59 4.17 -14.23
C LYS A 227 16.83 3.52 -13.63
N LEU A 228 16.94 3.51 -12.31
CA LEU A 228 17.99 2.82 -11.57
C LEU A 228 17.69 1.32 -11.36
N GLY A 229 16.53 0.82 -11.81
CA GLY A 229 16.12 -0.57 -11.60
C GLY A 229 15.70 -0.85 -10.16
N ILE A 230 15.24 0.15 -9.42
CA ILE A 230 14.58 0.00 -8.12
C ILE A 230 13.07 0.02 -8.40
N PRO A 231 12.36 -1.11 -8.33
CA PRO A 231 10.92 -1.14 -8.53
C PRO A 231 10.19 -0.39 -7.41
N THR A 232 9.00 0.08 -7.70
CA THR A 232 8.14 0.71 -6.69
C THR A 232 6.73 0.13 -6.72
N THR A 233 6.00 0.25 -5.62
CA THR A 233 4.55 0.11 -5.65
C THR A 233 3.90 1.43 -6.04
N SER A 234 2.59 1.44 -6.26
CA SER A 234 1.81 2.65 -6.48
C SER A 234 0.53 2.61 -5.64
N THR A 235 0.09 3.76 -5.13
CA THR A 235 -1.06 3.83 -4.23
C THR A 235 -1.93 5.02 -4.58
N VAL A 236 -3.23 4.94 -4.27
CA VAL A 236 -4.13 6.09 -4.19
C VAL A 236 -4.85 6.07 -2.84
N MET A 237 -4.98 7.21 -2.18
CA MET A 237 -5.85 7.36 -1.01
C MET A 237 -7.15 8.04 -1.43
N PHE A 238 -8.28 7.46 -1.06
CA PHE A 238 -9.61 7.93 -1.45
C PHE A 238 -10.60 7.93 -0.29
N GLY A 239 -11.76 8.60 -0.48
CA GLY A 239 -12.82 8.72 0.51
C GLY A 239 -12.69 9.94 1.41
N HIS A 240 -11.98 11.02 0.98
CA HIS A 240 -11.77 12.25 1.75
C HIS A 240 -12.42 13.50 1.08
N VAL A 241 -11.72 14.18 0.16
CA VAL A 241 -12.19 15.44 -0.48
C VAL A 241 -12.14 15.38 -2.02
N GLU A 242 -11.68 14.28 -2.56
CA GLU A 242 -11.53 14.05 -3.99
C GLU A 242 -12.89 13.82 -4.69
N SER A 243 -12.90 14.03 -6.00
CA SER A 243 -13.96 13.59 -6.92
C SER A 243 -13.51 12.35 -7.68
N SER A 244 -14.44 11.69 -8.37
CA SER A 244 -14.17 10.55 -9.26
C SER A 244 -13.12 10.88 -10.30
N LEU A 245 -13.15 12.08 -10.89
CA LEU A 245 -12.16 12.51 -11.87
C LEU A 245 -10.76 12.71 -11.26
N HIS A 246 -10.65 13.14 -10.01
CA HIS A 246 -9.35 13.22 -9.34
C HIS A 246 -8.74 11.82 -9.17
N VAL A 247 -9.54 10.83 -8.78
CA VAL A 247 -9.07 9.43 -8.64
C VAL A 247 -8.61 8.88 -10.00
N THR A 248 -9.39 9.07 -11.05
CA THR A 248 -9.07 8.52 -12.37
C THR A 248 -7.93 9.25 -13.07
N ASN A 249 -7.78 10.56 -12.88
CA ASN A 249 -6.60 11.30 -13.33
C ASN A 249 -5.32 10.82 -12.63
N HIS A 250 -5.41 10.50 -11.33
CA HIS A 250 -4.30 9.90 -10.60
C HIS A 250 -3.92 8.54 -11.19
N ILE A 251 -4.90 7.66 -11.44
CA ILE A 251 -4.66 6.34 -12.06
C ILE A 251 -4.05 6.50 -13.45
N ASP A 252 -4.51 7.46 -14.24
CA ASP A 252 -4.00 7.76 -15.58
C ASP A 252 -2.54 8.25 -15.55
N LEU A 253 -2.17 9.10 -14.57
CA LEU A 253 -0.78 9.50 -14.35
C LEU A 253 0.11 8.30 -13.97
N ILE A 254 -0.35 7.42 -13.06
CA ILE A 254 0.36 6.18 -12.72
C ILE A 254 0.56 5.30 -13.97
N ARG A 255 -0.48 5.15 -14.79
CA ARG A 255 -0.39 4.43 -16.06
C ARG A 255 0.65 5.04 -17.01
N SER A 256 0.64 6.36 -17.17
CA SER A 256 1.60 7.06 -18.03
C SER A 256 3.05 6.85 -17.56
N ILE A 257 3.29 6.91 -16.24
CA ILE A 257 4.62 6.61 -15.68
C ILE A 257 5.00 5.15 -15.95
N GLN A 258 4.06 4.21 -15.81
CA GLN A 258 4.31 2.80 -16.09
C GLN A 258 4.64 2.55 -17.56
N GLN A 259 3.94 3.22 -18.48
CA GLN A 259 4.22 3.15 -19.92
C GLN A 259 5.65 3.58 -20.23
N ASP A 260 6.13 4.63 -19.56
CA ASP A 260 7.46 5.18 -19.77
C ASP A 260 8.58 4.38 -19.10
N THR A 261 8.31 3.73 -17.97
CA THR A 261 9.37 3.20 -17.09
C THR A 261 9.26 1.72 -16.76
N GLY A 262 8.06 1.14 -16.78
CA GLY A 262 7.82 -0.27 -16.45
C GLY A 262 8.11 -0.67 -15.01
N GLY A 263 8.32 0.29 -14.08
CA GLY A 263 8.87 0.01 -12.76
C GLY A 263 7.84 -0.22 -11.63
N PHE A 264 6.55 0.01 -11.86
CA PHE A 264 5.51 -0.32 -10.85
C PHE A 264 5.22 -1.82 -10.83
N THR A 265 5.18 -2.40 -9.62
CA THR A 265 4.88 -3.82 -9.41
C THR A 265 3.42 -4.07 -9.14
N GLU A 266 2.72 -3.10 -8.56
CA GLU A 266 1.32 -3.19 -8.14
C GLU A 266 0.69 -1.82 -7.99
N PHE A 267 -0.65 -1.80 -7.94
CA PHE A 267 -1.44 -0.64 -7.56
C PHE A 267 -2.34 -0.98 -6.37
N VAL A 268 -2.32 -0.11 -5.34
CA VAL A 268 -3.03 -0.32 -4.07
C VAL A 268 -3.97 0.84 -3.79
N PRO A 269 -5.28 0.70 -4.01
CA PRO A 269 -6.26 1.64 -3.48
C PRO A 269 -6.33 1.54 -1.95
N LEU A 270 -6.33 2.67 -1.27
CA LEU A 270 -6.31 2.79 0.19
C LEU A 270 -7.45 3.70 0.65
N SER A 271 -8.46 3.15 1.28
CA SER A 271 -9.49 3.94 1.95
C SER A 271 -8.88 4.78 3.07
N ILE A 272 -9.33 6.03 3.20
CA ILE A 272 -8.93 6.83 4.35
C ILE A 272 -9.49 6.23 5.64
N VAL A 273 -8.65 6.10 6.66
CA VAL A 273 -9.09 5.83 8.03
C VAL A 273 -9.23 7.17 8.74
N HIS A 274 -10.46 7.58 9.02
CA HIS A 274 -10.76 8.95 9.41
C HIS A 274 -10.89 9.18 10.92
N ALA A 275 -11.14 8.12 11.70
CA ALA A 275 -11.55 8.24 13.10
C ALA A 275 -10.63 9.14 13.94
N GLU A 276 -9.31 8.99 13.79
CA GLU A 276 -8.31 9.74 14.56
C GLU A 276 -7.55 10.76 13.66
N ALA A 277 -7.96 10.96 12.41
CA ALA A 277 -7.26 11.86 11.51
C ALA A 277 -7.52 13.34 11.86
N PRO A 278 -6.49 14.20 11.98
CA PRO A 278 -6.62 15.58 12.45
C PRO A 278 -7.63 16.42 11.67
N MET A 279 -7.74 16.24 10.35
CA MET A 279 -8.66 17.01 9.52
C MET A 279 -10.14 16.71 9.81
N PHE A 280 -10.44 15.52 10.34
CA PHE A 280 -11.81 15.13 10.72
C PHE A 280 -12.09 15.55 12.17
N LEU A 281 -11.14 15.37 13.08
CA LEU A 281 -11.27 15.78 14.47
C LEU A 281 -11.44 17.31 14.62
N ALA A 282 -10.77 18.08 13.75
CA ALA A 282 -10.85 19.54 13.75
C ALA A 282 -12.10 20.09 13.04
N ASN A 283 -12.97 19.24 12.47
CA ASN A 283 -14.04 19.67 11.54
C ASN A 283 -13.51 20.66 10.48
N ALA A 284 -12.31 20.40 9.96
CA ALA A 284 -11.55 21.34 9.15
C ALA A 284 -12.07 21.42 7.70
N GLY A 285 -13.33 21.79 7.54
CA GLY A 285 -13.89 22.19 6.25
C GLY A 285 -15.21 21.53 5.87
N GLU A 286 -16.01 22.27 5.12
CA GLU A 286 -17.20 21.76 4.43
C GLU A 286 -16.79 20.73 3.36
N ASN A 287 -17.56 19.66 3.21
CA ASN A 287 -17.39 18.60 2.21
C ASN A 287 -16.23 17.58 2.44
N ILE A 288 -15.83 17.30 3.68
CA ILE A 288 -14.96 16.17 3.98
C ILE A 288 -15.81 14.91 4.13
N LYS A 289 -15.59 13.91 3.28
CA LYS A 289 -16.25 12.60 3.40
C LYS A 289 -15.66 11.84 4.59
N GLN A 290 -16.51 11.18 5.36
CA GLN A 290 -16.10 10.32 6.49
C GLN A 290 -15.71 8.91 6.02
N GLY A 291 -14.78 8.83 5.09
CA GLY A 291 -14.40 7.59 4.42
C GLY A 291 -15.32 7.23 3.24
N PRO A 292 -14.94 6.25 2.44
CA PRO A 292 -15.75 5.75 1.32
C PRO A 292 -16.85 4.81 1.81
N SER A 293 -17.94 4.70 1.06
CA SER A 293 -18.89 3.62 1.23
C SER A 293 -18.33 2.27 0.73
N ALA A 294 -18.95 1.16 1.11
CA ALA A 294 -18.56 -0.16 0.58
C ALA A 294 -18.63 -0.22 -0.95
N MET A 295 -19.61 0.47 -1.55
CA MET A 295 -19.77 0.56 -2.99
C MET A 295 -18.63 1.36 -3.64
N ASP A 296 -18.17 2.44 -3.00
CA ASP A 296 -17.03 3.22 -3.51
C ASP A 296 -15.75 2.40 -3.45
N VAL A 297 -15.53 1.64 -2.37
CA VAL A 297 -14.38 0.72 -2.26
C VAL A 297 -14.37 -0.29 -3.40
N MET A 298 -15.51 -0.94 -3.66
CA MET A 298 -15.64 -1.90 -4.77
C MET A 298 -15.37 -1.25 -6.12
N LYS A 299 -15.97 -0.07 -6.38
CA LYS A 299 -15.81 0.66 -7.66
C LYS A 299 -14.37 1.11 -7.89
N VAL A 300 -13.71 1.67 -6.87
CA VAL A 300 -12.33 2.14 -7.04
C VAL A 300 -11.39 0.98 -7.38
N HIS A 301 -11.53 -0.18 -6.74
CA HIS A 301 -10.73 -1.36 -7.09
C HIS A 301 -11.07 -1.90 -8.48
N ALA A 302 -12.35 -2.00 -8.83
CA ALA A 302 -12.78 -2.46 -10.15
C ALA A 302 -12.28 -1.53 -11.28
N VAL A 303 -12.48 -0.22 -11.13
CA VAL A 303 -12.02 0.78 -12.11
C VAL A 303 -10.49 0.81 -12.20
N SER A 304 -9.77 0.63 -11.08
CA SER A 304 -8.32 0.48 -11.11
C SER A 304 -7.89 -0.71 -11.97
N ARG A 305 -8.56 -1.87 -11.86
CA ARG A 305 -8.31 -3.02 -12.74
C ARG A 305 -8.58 -2.67 -14.21
N LEU A 306 -9.74 -2.06 -14.51
CA LEU A 306 -10.11 -1.72 -15.87
C LEU A 306 -9.16 -0.73 -16.53
N MET A 307 -8.64 0.25 -15.77
CA MET A 307 -7.71 1.26 -16.29
C MET A 307 -6.27 0.79 -16.40
N LEU A 308 -5.83 -0.14 -15.54
CA LEU A 308 -4.42 -0.53 -15.40
C LEU A 308 -4.09 -1.93 -15.92
N ASN A 309 -5.10 -2.73 -16.34
CA ASN A 309 -4.91 -4.14 -16.64
C ASN A 309 -3.76 -4.43 -17.62
N ASN A 310 -3.59 -3.58 -18.64
CA ASN A 310 -2.58 -3.76 -19.69
C ASN A 310 -1.15 -3.40 -19.21
N TRP A 311 -1.02 -2.73 -18.06
CA TRP A 311 0.21 -2.08 -17.63
C TRP A 311 0.68 -2.53 -16.24
N ILE A 312 -0.23 -2.61 -15.28
CA ILE A 312 0.02 -3.06 -13.91
C ILE A 312 -0.91 -4.23 -13.60
N PRO A 313 -0.41 -5.47 -13.69
CA PRO A 313 -1.25 -6.66 -13.57
C PRO A 313 -1.74 -6.93 -12.14
N ASN A 314 -1.13 -6.31 -11.14
CA ASN A 314 -1.44 -6.58 -9.75
C ASN A 314 -2.22 -5.44 -9.10
N ILE A 315 -3.46 -5.71 -8.73
CA ILE A 315 -4.31 -4.82 -7.94
C ILE A 315 -4.46 -5.44 -6.55
N GLN A 316 -4.03 -4.70 -5.54
CA GLN A 316 -4.01 -5.17 -4.16
C GLN A 316 -5.18 -4.59 -3.36
N ALA A 317 -5.79 -5.41 -2.50
CA ALA A 317 -6.68 -4.94 -1.44
C ALA A 317 -5.95 -4.91 -0.10
N SER A 318 -6.04 -3.79 0.61
CA SER A 318 -5.39 -3.60 1.92
C SER A 318 -6.31 -4.04 3.05
N TRP A 319 -6.09 -5.23 3.63
CA TRP A 319 -6.93 -5.77 4.70
C TRP A 319 -6.94 -4.88 5.97
N VAL A 320 -5.87 -4.16 6.25
CA VAL A 320 -5.81 -3.22 7.41
C VAL A 320 -6.71 -2.00 7.22
N LYS A 321 -7.11 -1.69 5.99
CA LYS A 321 -8.01 -0.60 5.64
C LYS A 321 -9.45 -1.09 5.45
N GLU A 322 -9.60 -2.13 4.66
CA GLU A 322 -10.90 -2.61 4.17
C GLU A 322 -11.50 -3.70 5.07
N GLY A 323 -10.67 -4.38 5.86
CA GLY A 323 -11.07 -5.56 6.64
C GLY A 323 -11.20 -6.81 5.77
N THR A 324 -11.22 -7.97 6.43
CA THR A 324 -11.20 -9.27 5.76
C THR A 324 -12.43 -9.52 4.89
N LYS A 325 -13.62 -9.13 5.36
CA LYS A 325 -14.89 -9.33 4.63
C LYS A 325 -14.92 -8.53 3.32
N MET A 326 -14.49 -7.27 3.36
CA MET A 326 -14.43 -6.44 2.16
C MET A 326 -13.35 -6.95 1.22
N CYS A 327 -12.17 -7.32 1.71
CA CYS A 327 -11.12 -7.92 0.88
C CYS A 327 -11.61 -9.17 0.16
N GLN A 328 -12.40 -10.03 0.81
CA GLN A 328 -13.01 -11.19 0.17
C GLN A 328 -13.97 -10.80 -0.96
N MET A 329 -14.79 -9.75 -0.76
CA MET A 329 -15.67 -9.23 -1.81
C MET A 329 -14.87 -8.67 -2.99
N LEU A 330 -13.76 -7.96 -2.73
CA LEU A 330 -12.89 -7.36 -3.74
C LEU A 330 -12.22 -8.39 -4.65
N LEU A 331 -12.05 -9.64 -4.21
CA LEU A 331 -11.59 -10.75 -5.05
C LEU A 331 -12.54 -11.07 -6.22
N ASN A 332 -13.77 -10.53 -6.19
CA ASN A 332 -14.74 -10.61 -7.28
C ASN A 332 -14.92 -9.24 -8.00
N ALA A 333 -14.00 -8.31 -7.79
CA ALA A 333 -14.00 -6.99 -8.39
C ALA A 333 -12.60 -6.59 -8.92
N GLY A 334 -11.84 -7.56 -9.41
CA GLY A 334 -10.57 -7.31 -10.08
C GLY A 334 -9.30 -7.38 -9.22
N VAL A 335 -9.41 -7.64 -7.93
CA VAL A 335 -8.26 -7.80 -7.01
C VAL A 335 -7.65 -9.19 -7.14
N ASN A 336 -6.32 -9.26 -7.15
CA ASN A 336 -5.55 -10.52 -7.19
C ASN A 336 -4.46 -10.62 -6.12
N ASP A 337 -4.33 -9.60 -5.25
CA ASP A 337 -3.33 -9.58 -4.16
C ASP A 337 -3.95 -9.03 -2.87
N LEU A 338 -3.57 -9.57 -1.74
CA LEU A 338 -4.08 -9.17 -0.42
C LEU A 338 -3.00 -8.49 0.45
N GLY A 339 -1.86 -8.16 -0.15
CA GLY A 339 -0.75 -7.53 0.54
C GLY A 339 0.02 -8.47 1.45
N GLY A 340 0.49 -7.97 2.56
CA GLY A 340 1.33 -8.70 3.48
C GLY A 340 0.68 -9.03 4.82
N THR A 341 1.35 -9.92 5.56
CA THR A 341 0.98 -10.24 6.95
C THR A 341 1.08 -9.03 7.87
N LEU A 342 1.92 -8.05 7.49
CA LEU A 342 2.11 -6.75 8.16
C LEU A 342 2.34 -6.88 9.67
N ILE A 343 3.18 -7.86 10.08
CA ILE A 343 3.49 -8.09 11.49
C ILE A 343 3.75 -6.73 12.17
N ASN A 344 2.99 -6.44 13.23
CA ASN A 344 3.07 -5.21 14.02
C ASN A 344 2.73 -3.92 13.24
N GLU A 345 1.68 -3.96 12.39
CA GLU A 345 1.18 -2.77 11.69
C GLU A 345 0.71 -1.71 12.71
N SER A 346 1.21 -0.48 12.57
CA SER A 346 0.99 0.59 13.54
C SER A 346 0.31 1.82 12.93
N ILE A 347 0.49 2.08 11.65
CA ILE A 347 0.03 3.32 10.99
C ILE A 347 -1.50 3.35 10.91
N SER A 348 -2.11 2.27 10.42
CA SER A 348 -3.56 2.20 10.31
C SER A 348 -4.22 2.03 11.69
N THR A 349 -3.59 1.26 12.57
CA THR A 349 -4.05 1.09 13.96
C THR A 349 -4.07 2.43 14.70
N SER A 350 -3.06 3.28 14.55
CA SER A 350 -3.03 4.62 15.16
C SER A 350 -4.10 5.57 14.60
N ALA A 351 -4.59 5.30 13.38
CA ALA A 351 -5.68 6.05 12.77
C ALA A 351 -7.08 5.57 13.17
N GLY A 352 -7.16 4.53 13.99
CA GLY A 352 -8.42 3.96 14.49
C GLY A 352 -8.92 2.75 13.67
N ALA A 353 -8.08 2.15 12.80
CA ALA A 353 -8.44 0.90 12.16
C ALA A 353 -8.53 -0.24 13.19
N SER A 354 -9.59 -1.04 13.09
CA SER A 354 -9.94 -2.08 14.07
C SER A 354 -9.62 -3.51 13.60
N TYR A 355 -8.87 -3.66 12.50
CA TYR A 355 -8.64 -4.97 11.88
C TYR A 355 -7.39 -5.70 12.37
N GLY A 356 -6.71 -5.15 13.37
CA GLY A 356 -5.56 -5.78 14.02
C GLY A 356 -4.21 -5.40 13.42
N GLN A 357 -3.17 -6.02 13.98
CA GLN A 357 -1.76 -5.72 13.67
C GLN A 357 -1.06 -6.87 12.94
N LEU A 358 -1.78 -7.92 12.59
CA LEU A 358 -1.28 -9.12 11.94
C LEU A 358 -2.43 -9.85 11.26
N MET A 359 -2.23 -10.29 10.02
CA MET A 359 -3.01 -11.34 9.38
C MET A 359 -2.09 -12.54 9.11
N ARG A 360 -2.48 -13.71 9.58
CA ARG A 360 -1.67 -14.94 9.48
C ARG A 360 -1.79 -15.56 8.08
N PRO A 361 -0.76 -16.29 7.61
CA PRO A 361 -0.84 -17.04 6.34
C PRO A 361 -2.07 -17.95 6.24
N GLY A 362 -2.44 -18.62 7.31
CA GLY A 362 -3.65 -19.48 7.38
C GLY A 362 -4.95 -18.70 7.17
N GLU A 363 -5.04 -17.48 7.71
CA GLU A 363 -6.20 -16.60 7.54
C GLU A 363 -6.33 -16.15 6.07
N PHE A 364 -5.22 -15.76 5.41
CA PHE A 364 -5.20 -15.48 3.98
C PHE A 364 -5.65 -16.68 3.16
N LYS A 365 -5.07 -17.86 3.43
CA LYS A 365 -5.41 -19.10 2.70
C LYS A 365 -6.90 -19.44 2.80
N ASN A 366 -7.47 -19.34 4.00
CA ASN A 366 -8.88 -19.61 4.21
C ASN A 366 -9.77 -18.61 3.48
N MET A 367 -9.50 -17.31 3.62
CA MET A 367 -10.27 -16.25 2.96
C MET A 367 -10.23 -16.39 1.42
N ILE A 368 -9.08 -16.73 0.86
CA ILE A 368 -8.90 -16.91 -0.59
C ILE A 368 -9.63 -18.17 -1.08
N LYS A 369 -9.52 -19.28 -0.34
CA LYS A 369 -10.23 -20.55 -0.67
C LYS A 369 -11.74 -20.39 -0.60
N ASP A 370 -12.25 -19.71 0.41
CA ASP A 370 -13.69 -19.43 0.57
C ASP A 370 -14.24 -18.59 -0.60
N ALA A 371 -13.41 -17.74 -1.19
CA ALA A 371 -13.75 -17.01 -2.42
C ALA A 371 -13.60 -17.85 -3.71
N GLY A 372 -13.30 -19.15 -3.60
CA GLY A 372 -13.09 -20.05 -4.75
C GLY A 372 -11.81 -19.76 -5.53
N ARG A 373 -10.79 -19.20 -4.90
CA ARG A 373 -9.50 -18.85 -5.49
C ARG A 373 -8.37 -19.73 -4.93
N ILE A 374 -7.19 -19.68 -5.54
CA ILE A 374 -6.02 -20.46 -5.16
C ILE A 374 -5.02 -19.56 -4.43
N PRO A 375 -4.73 -19.80 -3.14
CA PRO A 375 -3.75 -19.01 -2.41
C PRO A 375 -2.32 -19.26 -2.89
N ALA A 376 -1.54 -18.18 -3.02
CA ALA A 376 -0.13 -18.27 -3.34
C ALA A 376 0.68 -17.28 -2.49
N GLU A 377 1.71 -17.77 -1.82
CA GLU A 377 2.69 -16.93 -1.17
C GLU A 377 3.69 -16.42 -2.21
N ARG A 378 3.96 -15.12 -2.21
CA ARG A 378 4.90 -14.46 -3.12
C ARG A 378 6.06 -13.79 -2.41
N PHE A 379 7.10 -13.46 -3.17
CA PHE A 379 8.09 -12.46 -2.81
C PHE A 379 7.60 -11.05 -3.17
N THR A 380 8.28 -10.01 -2.71
CA THR A 380 7.95 -8.60 -3.00
C THR A 380 7.87 -8.30 -4.51
N ASN A 381 8.73 -8.93 -5.31
CA ASN A 381 8.77 -8.76 -6.77
C ASN A 381 7.73 -9.61 -7.53
N TYR A 382 6.71 -10.10 -6.86
CA TYR A 382 5.63 -10.95 -7.40
C TYR A 382 6.05 -12.32 -7.91
N LYS A 383 7.31 -12.73 -7.72
CA LYS A 383 7.70 -14.12 -7.94
C LYS A 383 6.99 -15.02 -6.93
N ILE A 384 6.31 -16.05 -7.42
CA ILE A 384 5.61 -17.02 -6.56
C ILE A 384 6.64 -17.82 -5.76
N LYS A 385 6.46 -17.88 -4.44
CA LYS A 385 7.25 -18.69 -3.50
C LYS A 385 6.62 -20.08 -3.31
N SER A 386 5.30 -20.11 -3.11
CA SER A 386 4.55 -21.37 -2.96
C SER A 386 3.09 -21.19 -3.37
N VAL A 387 2.46 -22.29 -3.80
CA VAL A 387 1.03 -22.34 -4.15
C VAL A 387 0.36 -23.38 -3.25
N ASP A 388 -0.76 -23.02 -2.62
CA ASP A 388 -1.53 -23.94 -1.78
C ASP A 388 -2.66 -24.60 -2.59
N LEU A 389 -2.41 -25.81 -3.07
CA LEU A 389 -3.37 -26.62 -3.81
C LEU A 389 -4.30 -27.47 -2.90
N GLY A 390 -4.27 -27.25 -1.59
CA GLY A 390 -5.17 -27.95 -0.67
C GLY A 390 -4.73 -29.36 -0.28
N THR A 391 -3.52 -29.78 -0.58
CA THR A 391 -3.01 -31.15 -0.34
C THR A 391 -2.48 -31.39 1.08
N GLY A 392 -2.59 -30.42 1.99
CA GLY A 392 -2.17 -30.55 3.38
C GLY A 392 -2.33 -29.24 4.18
N LEU A 393 -2.48 -29.36 5.50
CA LEU A 393 -2.40 -28.24 6.44
C LEU A 393 -0.92 -27.90 6.64
N SER A 394 -0.36 -27.07 5.77
CA SER A 394 0.95 -26.44 6.05
C SER A 394 0.69 -25.26 6.99
N THR A 395 0.75 -25.49 8.29
CA THR A 395 0.82 -24.44 9.31
C THR A 395 2.21 -23.83 9.29
N THR A 396 2.29 -22.51 9.29
CA THR A 396 3.55 -21.80 9.46
C THR A 396 3.76 -21.44 10.93
N ARG A 397 4.99 -21.16 11.35
CA ARG A 397 5.27 -20.70 12.71
C ARG A 397 4.43 -19.44 13.06
N LEU A 398 4.11 -18.61 12.09
CA LEU A 398 3.27 -17.43 12.29
C LEU A 398 1.79 -17.80 12.56
N ASP A 399 1.32 -18.93 12.04
CA ASP A 399 -0.03 -19.44 12.31
C ASP A 399 -0.16 -19.96 13.76
N GLU A 400 0.96 -20.33 14.39
CA GLU A 400 1.01 -20.82 15.77
C GLU A 400 0.99 -19.70 16.81
N VAL A 401 1.16 -18.45 16.38
CA VAL A 401 1.02 -17.28 17.27
C VAL A 401 -0.41 -17.18 17.77
N GLY A 402 -0.60 -17.25 19.09
CA GLY A 402 -1.91 -17.19 19.74
C GLY A 402 -2.66 -15.88 19.49
N GLU A 403 -3.84 -15.76 20.11
CA GLU A 403 -4.69 -14.55 19.94
C GLU A 403 -4.02 -13.27 20.42
N ASN A 404 -3.15 -13.34 21.42
CA ASN A 404 -2.47 -12.19 21.99
C ASN A 404 -1.17 -11.83 21.21
N VAL A 405 -1.35 -11.37 19.98
CA VAL A 405 -0.25 -10.92 19.08
C VAL A 405 0.66 -9.87 19.76
N GLU A 406 0.08 -9.03 20.62
CA GLU A 406 0.81 -7.97 21.33
C GLU A 406 1.81 -8.48 22.38
N GLU A 407 1.62 -9.70 22.90
CA GLU A 407 2.60 -10.29 23.81
C GLU A 407 3.86 -10.74 23.07
N VAL A 408 3.71 -11.19 21.83
CA VAL A 408 4.81 -11.69 21.02
C VAL A 408 5.56 -10.54 20.34
N PHE A 409 4.84 -9.67 19.65
CA PHE A 409 5.45 -8.66 18.77
C PHE A 409 5.44 -7.23 19.35
N GLY A 410 4.79 -7.02 20.50
CA GLY A 410 4.52 -5.69 21.04
C GLY A 410 3.34 -5.00 20.36
N SER A 411 3.00 -3.80 20.81
CA SER A 411 1.97 -2.97 20.19
C SER A 411 2.38 -1.51 20.10
N TYR A 412 1.71 -0.75 19.23
CA TYR A 412 1.91 0.69 19.12
C TYR A 412 1.66 1.39 20.47
N ASN A 413 0.59 1.01 21.19
CA ASN A 413 0.24 1.60 22.47
C ASN A 413 1.28 1.35 23.58
N LYS A 414 1.98 0.21 23.54
CA LYS A 414 3.11 -0.06 24.45
C LYS A 414 4.34 0.73 24.02
N LEU A 415 4.61 0.80 22.72
CA LEU A 415 5.78 1.47 22.16
C LEU A 415 5.81 2.97 22.47
N VAL A 416 4.70 3.68 22.30
CA VAL A 416 4.62 5.14 22.57
C VAL A 416 4.75 5.51 24.06
N LYS A 417 4.61 4.52 24.94
CA LYS A 417 4.80 4.68 26.41
C LYS A 417 6.17 4.21 26.89
N ASP A 418 6.94 3.58 26.03
CA ASP A 418 8.25 3.05 26.39
C ASP A 418 9.30 4.16 26.39
N GLN A 419 9.74 4.53 27.58
CA GLN A 419 10.74 5.58 27.79
C GLN A 419 12.10 5.26 27.16
N HIS A 420 12.41 3.97 26.93
CA HIS A 420 13.65 3.54 26.29
C HIS A 420 13.76 4.04 24.83
N PHE A 421 12.63 4.19 24.16
CA PHE A 421 12.55 4.64 22.78
C PHE A 421 12.03 6.06 22.63
N SER A 422 11.84 6.79 23.73
CA SER A 422 11.36 8.18 23.70
C SER A 422 12.26 9.04 22.82
N PHE A 423 11.66 9.82 21.93
CA PHE A 423 12.40 10.71 21.05
C PHE A 423 12.98 11.89 21.81
N THR A 424 14.30 12.06 21.73
CA THR A 424 15.00 13.22 22.26
C THR A 424 15.47 14.11 21.12
N HIS A 425 15.00 15.36 21.08
CA HIS A 425 15.42 16.30 20.05
C HIS A 425 16.93 16.50 20.08
N PRO A 426 17.66 16.51 18.96
CA PRO A 426 19.13 16.60 18.93
C PRO A 426 19.72 17.81 19.69
N ARG A 427 18.99 18.94 19.78
CA ARG A 427 19.40 20.11 20.56
C ARG A 427 19.29 19.92 22.09
N GLN A 428 18.61 18.87 22.54
CA GLN A 428 18.41 18.55 23.96
C GLN A 428 19.28 17.39 24.42
N ARG A 429 20.01 16.76 23.50
CA ARG A 429 21.00 15.72 23.86
C ARG A 429 22.10 16.42 24.70
N PRO A 430 22.45 15.90 25.87
CA PRO A 430 23.61 16.41 26.58
C PRO A 430 24.80 16.31 25.63
N THR A 431 25.53 17.42 25.49
CA THR A 431 26.86 17.37 24.87
C THR A 431 27.64 16.35 25.68
N SER A 432 28.01 15.22 25.02
CA SER A 432 28.92 14.26 25.62
C SER A 432 30.14 15.04 26.10
N VAL A 433 30.29 15.12 27.39
CA VAL A 433 31.55 15.51 27.99
C VAL A 433 32.53 14.42 27.57
N GLU A 434 33.56 14.80 26.83
CA GLU A 434 34.66 13.94 26.37
C GLU A 434 35.31 13.19 27.57
#